data_e69c1708044c8512351431bd79e29f92
#
_entry.id   e69c1708044c8512351431bd79e29f92
#
_cell.length_a   1.000
_cell.length_b   1.000
_cell.length_c   1.000
_cell.angle_alpha   90.00
_cell.angle_beta   90.00
_cell.angle_gamma   90.00
#
_symmetry.space_group_name_H-M   'P 1'
#
loop_
_entity.id
_entity.type
_entity.pdbx_description
1 polymer ?
#
loop_
_entity_poly.entity_id
_entity_poly.type
_entity_poly.pdbx_seq_one_letter_code
_entity_poly.pdbx_strand_id
1 'polypeptide(L)'
;VNKELKRVSIVVLFMFLALFGSSTVINVFQVDNLRADGRNVRTLYDSYSAERGPILVDGQPVAESTPSDDQYNFQRVYPQPELYSAITGYFTLNQGTTGVEGAMNDYLSGTANSQFLDQVNAILT
;
A
#
# COMPACT_ATOMS: atom_id res chain seq x y z
N VAL A 1 -10.78 32.91 -42.31
CA VAL A 1 -11.46 31.80 -41.60
C VAL A 1 -10.46 30.70 -41.24
N ASN A 2 -9.63 30.26 -42.17
CA ASN A 2 -8.68 29.18 -41.92
C ASN A 2 -7.59 29.49 -40.90
N LYS A 3 -7.17 30.76 -40.77
CA LYS A 3 -6.17 31.20 -39.80
C LYS A 3 -6.68 31.13 -38.36
N GLU A 4 -7.93 31.47 -38.15
CA GLU A 4 -8.59 31.43 -36.85
C GLU A 4 -8.83 29.99 -36.40
N LEU A 5 -9.33 29.14 -37.28
CA LEU A 5 -9.48 27.71 -37.05
C LEU A 5 -8.15 27.05 -36.73
N LYS A 6 -7.08 27.43 -37.42
CA LYS A 6 -5.73 26.92 -37.16
C LYS A 6 -5.24 27.32 -35.74
N ARG A 7 -5.49 28.57 -35.34
CA ARG A 7 -5.13 29.03 -33.99
C ARG A 7 -5.88 28.27 -32.91
N VAL A 8 -7.19 28.11 -33.07
CA VAL A 8 -8.01 27.34 -32.14
C VAL A 8 -7.54 25.89 -32.05
N SER A 9 -7.25 25.26 -33.20
CA SER A 9 -6.75 23.89 -33.24
C SER A 9 -5.41 23.72 -32.49
N ILE A 10 -4.50 24.69 -32.64
CA ILE A 10 -3.22 24.68 -31.95
C ILE A 10 -3.43 24.81 -30.42
N VAL A 11 -4.30 25.71 -29.98
CA VAL A 11 -4.63 25.89 -28.55
C VAL A 11 -5.22 24.61 -27.98
N VAL A 12 -6.16 23.98 -28.65
CA VAL A 12 -6.75 22.71 -28.24
C VAL A 12 -5.70 21.61 -28.17
N LEU A 13 -4.80 21.54 -29.15
CA LEU A 13 -3.70 20.56 -29.16
C LEU A 13 -2.78 20.75 -27.93
N PHE A 14 -2.40 21.99 -27.63
CA PHE A 14 -1.60 22.29 -26.44
C PHE A 14 -2.30 21.90 -25.13
N MET A 15 -3.62 22.12 -25.03
CA MET A 15 -4.40 21.69 -23.87
C MET A 15 -4.39 20.17 -23.70
N PHE A 16 -4.57 19.41 -24.78
CA PHE A 16 -4.50 17.94 -24.73
C PHE A 16 -3.10 17.45 -24.36
N LEU A 17 -2.04 18.06 -24.90
CA LEU A 17 -0.67 17.72 -24.56
C LEU A 17 -0.36 17.99 -23.09
N ALA A 18 -0.86 19.11 -22.56
CA ALA A 18 -0.70 19.45 -21.13
C ALA A 18 -1.42 18.44 -20.24
N LEU A 19 -2.64 18.03 -20.57
CA LEU A 19 -3.39 17.00 -19.85
C LEU A 19 -2.68 15.64 -19.93
N PHE A 20 -2.19 15.25 -21.07
CA PHE A 20 -1.44 14.02 -21.28
C PHE A 20 -0.16 14.00 -20.46
N GLY A 21 0.62 15.08 -20.50
CA GLY A 21 1.85 15.23 -19.73
C GLY A 21 1.58 15.17 -18.23
N SER A 22 0.56 15.89 -17.76
CA SER A 22 0.17 15.88 -16.35
C SER A 22 -0.26 14.49 -15.88
N SER A 23 -1.10 13.81 -16.65
CA SER A 23 -1.54 12.45 -16.34
C SER A 23 -0.36 11.46 -16.29
N THR A 24 0.57 11.57 -17.23
CA THR A 24 1.78 10.73 -17.29
C THR A 24 2.67 10.96 -16.07
N VAL A 25 2.91 12.22 -15.70
CA VAL A 25 3.71 12.57 -14.51
C VAL A 25 3.08 11.98 -13.24
N ILE A 26 1.79 12.11 -13.06
CA ILE A 26 1.09 11.56 -11.89
C ILE A 26 1.19 10.03 -11.86
N ASN A 27 0.94 9.37 -12.98
CA ASN A 27 0.90 7.90 -13.03
C ASN A 27 2.28 7.24 -12.96
N VAL A 28 3.33 7.90 -13.44
CA VAL A 28 4.67 7.31 -13.50
C VAL A 28 5.54 7.74 -12.32
N PHE A 29 5.52 9.03 -11.99
CA PHE A 29 6.47 9.59 -11.01
C PHE A 29 5.87 9.79 -9.61
N GLN A 30 4.57 9.97 -9.50
CA GLN A 30 3.92 10.27 -8.23
C GLN A 30 3.11 9.10 -7.65
N VAL A 31 2.98 8.00 -8.37
CA VAL A 31 2.17 6.86 -7.92
C VAL A 31 2.64 6.32 -6.58
N ASP A 32 3.94 6.21 -6.38
CA ASP A 32 4.50 5.69 -5.13
C ASP A 32 4.27 6.66 -3.96
N ASN A 33 4.44 7.95 -4.20
CA ASN A 33 4.16 8.98 -3.20
C ASN A 33 2.68 9.03 -2.83
N LEU A 34 1.79 8.89 -3.82
CA LEU A 34 0.34 8.87 -3.59
C LEU A 34 -0.11 7.62 -2.84
N ARG A 35 0.50 6.47 -3.12
CA ARG A 35 0.24 5.23 -2.38
C ARG A 35 0.74 5.29 -0.95
N ALA A 36 1.86 5.95 -0.72
CA ALA A 36 2.44 6.15 0.59
C ALA A 36 1.75 7.24 1.41
N ASP A 37 0.91 8.07 0.79
CA ASP A 37 0.16 9.12 1.48
C ASP A 37 -0.84 8.49 2.47
N GLY A 38 -0.71 8.85 3.75
CA GLY A 38 -1.60 8.38 4.80
C GLY A 38 -3.08 8.76 4.63
N ARG A 39 -3.38 9.62 3.67
CA ARG A 39 -4.75 9.98 3.28
C ARG A 39 -5.34 9.01 2.25
N ASN A 40 -4.53 8.13 1.69
CA ASN A 40 -4.98 7.16 0.70
C ASN A 40 -5.61 5.95 1.39
N VAL A 41 -6.86 6.12 1.82
CA VAL A 41 -7.63 5.08 2.51
C VAL A 41 -7.80 3.79 1.69
N ARG A 42 -7.77 3.90 0.37
CA ARG A 42 -7.90 2.72 -0.51
C ARG A 42 -6.73 1.74 -0.30
N THR A 43 -5.51 2.24 -0.33
CA THR A 43 -4.32 1.43 -0.06
C THR A 43 -4.36 0.84 1.35
N LEU A 44 -4.86 1.61 2.31
CA LEU A 44 -5.01 1.17 3.69
C LEU A 44 -6.01 0.01 3.81
N TYR A 45 -7.19 0.12 3.18
CA TYR A 45 -8.18 -0.95 3.15
C TYR A 45 -7.66 -2.21 2.46
N ASP A 46 -6.96 -2.06 1.33
CA ASP A 46 -6.38 -3.18 0.61
C ASP A 46 -5.32 -3.90 1.46
N SER A 47 -4.47 -3.15 2.15
CA SER A 47 -3.45 -3.74 3.03
C SER A 47 -4.06 -4.41 4.27
N TYR A 48 -5.16 -3.86 4.80
CA TYR A 48 -5.86 -4.46 5.94
C TYR A 48 -6.59 -5.75 5.56
N SER A 49 -7.06 -5.86 4.32
CA SER A 49 -7.76 -7.03 3.79
C SER A 49 -6.82 -8.16 3.36
N ALA A 50 -5.53 -7.92 3.29
CA ALA A 50 -4.54 -8.93 2.94
C ALA A 50 -4.03 -9.67 4.19
N GLU A 51 -3.68 -10.94 4.01
CA GLU A 51 -3.03 -11.69 5.08
C GLU A 51 -1.66 -11.09 5.38
N ARG A 52 -1.47 -10.69 6.63
CA ARG A 52 -0.24 -10.07 7.10
C ARG A 52 0.61 -11.09 7.84
N GLY A 53 1.93 -11.07 7.62
CA GLY A 53 2.85 -12.00 8.26
C GLY A 53 2.79 -11.93 9.79
N PRO A 54 3.01 -13.06 10.49
CA PRO A 54 3.04 -13.08 11.94
C PRO A 54 4.33 -12.48 12.49
N ILE A 55 4.23 -11.90 13.69
CA ILE A 55 5.39 -11.53 14.51
C ILE A 55 5.55 -12.62 15.56
N LEU A 56 6.71 -13.27 15.59
CA LEU A 56 6.98 -14.40 16.46
C LEU A 56 7.97 -14.01 17.57
N VAL A 57 7.73 -14.51 18.76
CA VAL A 57 8.69 -14.48 19.87
C VAL A 57 8.84 -15.92 20.35
N ASP A 58 10.06 -16.42 20.29
CA ASP A 58 10.39 -17.79 20.71
C ASP A 58 9.54 -18.87 20.01
N GLY A 59 9.22 -18.62 18.72
CA GLY A 59 8.38 -19.49 17.91
C GLY A 59 6.87 -19.36 18.13
N GLN A 60 6.45 -18.50 19.07
CA GLN A 60 5.04 -18.26 19.36
C GLN A 60 4.57 -16.95 18.72
N PRO A 61 3.39 -16.93 18.06
CA PRO A 61 2.88 -15.71 17.47
C PRO A 61 2.42 -14.73 18.55
N VAL A 62 2.97 -13.53 18.53
CA VAL A 62 2.55 -12.40 19.37
C VAL A 62 1.71 -11.39 18.60
N ALA A 63 1.71 -11.48 17.27
CA ALA A 63 0.79 -10.80 16.38
C ALA A 63 0.58 -11.69 15.15
N GLU A 64 -0.65 -11.91 14.77
CA GLU A 64 -1.00 -12.76 13.62
C GLU A 64 -2.26 -12.28 12.91
N SER A 65 -2.42 -12.64 11.64
CA SER A 65 -3.64 -12.42 10.89
C SER A 65 -4.49 -13.68 10.91
N THR A 66 -5.74 -13.54 11.31
CA THR A 66 -6.71 -14.64 11.30
C THR A 66 -7.80 -14.38 10.28
N PRO A 67 -8.33 -15.41 9.58
CA PRO A 67 -9.47 -15.23 8.68
C PRO A 67 -10.68 -14.69 9.44
N SER A 68 -11.40 -13.74 8.81
CA SER A 68 -12.63 -13.18 9.35
C SER A 68 -13.72 -13.17 8.28
N ASP A 69 -14.99 -13.23 8.71
CA ASP A 69 -16.15 -13.20 7.82
C ASP A 69 -16.64 -11.78 7.50
N ASP A 70 -15.84 -10.77 7.82
CA ASP A 70 -16.17 -9.38 7.52
C ASP A 70 -15.67 -8.93 6.14
N GLN A 71 -15.91 -7.66 5.81
CA GLN A 71 -15.51 -7.07 4.53
C GLN A 71 -13.99 -7.05 4.31
N TYR A 72 -13.18 -7.27 5.35
CA TYR A 72 -11.72 -7.22 5.28
C TYR A 72 -11.06 -8.58 5.08
N ASN A 73 -11.80 -9.69 5.18
CA ASN A 73 -11.34 -11.07 5.04
C ASN A 73 -10.36 -11.55 6.13
N PHE A 74 -9.56 -10.67 6.71
CA PHE A 74 -8.60 -10.98 7.77
C PHE A 74 -8.70 -9.97 8.90
N GLN A 75 -8.36 -10.44 10.09
CA GLN A 75 -8.26 -9.60 11.29
C GLN A 75 -6.91 -9.79 11.95
N ARG A 76 -6.28 -8.68 12.34
CA ARG A 76 -5.03 -8.71 13.08
C ARG A 76 -5.32 -8.99 14.57
N VAL A 77 -4.72 -10.04 15.10
CA VAL A 77 -4.94 -10.49 16.48
C VAL A 77 -3.62 -10.46 17.25
N TYR A 78 -3.69 -10.03 18.50
CA TYR A 78 -2.56 -9.97 19.42
C TYR A 78 -2.87 -10.87 20.62
N PRO A 79 -2.37 -12.13 20.64
CA PRO A 79 -2.74 -13.09 21.69
C PRO A 79 -2.36 -12.65 23.11
N GLN A 80 -1.27 -11.91 23.25
CA GLN A 80 -0.76 -11.41 24.54
C GLN A 80 -0.47 -9.90 24.48
N PRO A 81 -1.49 -9.06 24.30
CA PRO A 81 -1.29 -7.63 24.09
C PRO A 81 -0.68 -6.92 25.29
N GLU A 82 -0.97 -7.39 26.50
CA GLU A 82 -0.45 -6.79 27.73
C GLU A 82 1.08 -6.90 27.85
N LEU A 83 1.67 -7.96 27.30
CA LEU A 83 3.12 -8.19 27.35
C LEU A 83 3.87 -7.53 26.21
N TYR A 84 3.32 -7.56 25.00
CA TYR A 84 4.05 -7.26 23.79
C TYR A 84 3.59 -5.99 23.06
N SER A 85 2.47 -5.38 23.44
CA SER A 85 1.90 -4.23 22.73
C SER A 85 2.86 -3.04 22.61
N ALA A 86 3.70 -2.82 23.61
CA ALA A 86 4.70 -1.75 23.60
C ALA A 86 5.79 -1.97 22.54
N ILE A 87 6.06 -3.21 22.17
CA ILE A 87 7.08 -3.59 21.18
C ILE A 87 6.44 -3.81 19.80
N THR A 88 5.40 -4.63 19.72
CA THR A 88 4.71 -4.91 18.44
C THR A 88 4.02 -3.69 17.88
N GLY A 89 3.47 -2.84 18.75
CA GLY A 89 2.59 -1.75 18.34
C GLY A 89 1.26 -2.30 17.84
N TYR A 90 0.59 -1.52 16.99
CA TYR A 90 -0.71 -1.87 16.45
C TYR A 90 -0.75 -1.65 14.94
N PHE A 91 -1.54 -2.46 14.28
CA PHE A 91 -1.91 -2.28 12.87
C PHE A 91 -3.41 -2.01 12.80
N THR A 92 -3.79 -0.74 12.67
CA THR A 92 -5.18 -0.30 12.71
C THR A 92 -5.52 0.62 11.53
N LEU A 93 -6.81 0.64 11.14
CA LEU A 93 -7.31 1.50 10.08
C LEU A 93 -7.33 2.98 10.46
N ASN A 94 -7.64 3.28 11.72
CA ASN A 94 -7.90 4.65 12.17
C ASN A 94 -6.71 5.35 12.80
N GLN A 95 -5.82 4.58 13.42
CA GLN A 95 -4.69 5.11 14.19
C GLN A 95 -3.35 4.88 13.51
N GLY A 96 -3.36 4.22 12.37
CA GLY A 96 -2.15 3.89 11.63
C GLY A 96 -1.42 2.66 12.17
N THR A 97 -0.13 2.59 11.88
CA THR A 97 0.72 1.45 12.21
C THR A 97 1.88 1.93 13.06
N THR A 98 2.13 1.26 14.19
CA THR A 98 3.15 1.65 15.17
C THR A 98 4.05 0.47 15.55
N GLY A 99 5.14 0.74 16.27
CA GLY A 99 6.06 -0.29 16.78
C GLY A 99 6.68 -1.15 15.68
N VAL A 100 6.86 -2.43 15.96
CA VAL A 100 7.41 -3.41 15.00
C VAL A 100 6.48 -3.57 13.80
N GLU A 101 5.17 -3.49 13.99
CA GLU A 101 4.19 -3.47 12.89
C GLU A 101 4.50 -2.39 11.86
N GLY A 102 4.86 -1.19 12.30
CA GLY A 102 5.27 -0.09 11.44
C GLY A 102 6.67 -0.24 10.87
N ALA A 103 7.64 -0.57 11.72
CA ALA A 103 9.05 -0.69 11.32
C ALA A 103 9.29 -1.80 10.30
N MET A 104 8.57 -2.89 10.40
CA MET A 104 8.69 -4.06 9.52
C MET A 104 7.50 -4.20 8.57
N ASN A 105 6.77 -3.13 8.32
CA ASN A 105 5.56 -3.15 7.51
C ASN A 105 5.78 -3.76 6.12
N ASP A 106 6.86 -3.43 5.44
CA ASP A 106 7.14 -3.93 4.09
C ASP A 106 7.34 -5.46 4.07
N TYR A 107 7.97 -6.00 5.10
CA TYR A 107 8.15 -7.44 5.23
C TYR A 107 6.86 -8.15 5.62
N LEU A 108 6.11 -7.60 6.58
CA LEU A 108 4.87 -8.20 7.07
C LEU A 108 3.76 -8.19 6.02
N SER A 109 3.71 -7.14 5.20
CA SER A 109 2.75 -7.03 4.09
C SER A 109 3.17 -7.77 2.82
N GLY A 110 4.41 -8.29 2.75
CA GLY A 110 4.93 -8.97 1.57
C GLY A 110 5.36 -8.04 0.44
N THR A 111 5.58 -6.77 0.71
CA THR A 111 5.96 -5.75 -0.28
C THR A 111 7.46 -5.45 -0.32
N ALA A 112 8.26 -6.04 0.57
CA ALA A 112 9.71 -5.86 0.56
C ALA A 112 10.34 -6.39 -0.73
N ASN A 113 11.36 -5.71 -1.26
CA ASN A 113 12.00 -6.07 -2.52
C ASN A 113 12.56 -7.50 -2.52
N SER A 114 13.10 -7.97 -1.40
CA SER A 114 13.59 -9.34 -1.25
C SER A 114 12.47 -10.36 -1.44
N GLN A 115 11.33 -10.13 -0.80
CA GLN A 115 10.15 -11.01 -0.93
C GLN A 115 9.56 -11.00 -2.33
N PHE A 116 9.58 -9.87 -3.00
CA PHE A 116 9.16 -9.77 -4.39
C PHE A 116 10.03 -10.67 -5.31
N LEU A 117 11.36 -10.61 -5.14
CA LEU A 117 12.28 -11.46 -5.90
C LEU A 117 12.06 -12.95 -5.60
N ASP A 118 11.83 -13.30 -4.35
CA ASP A 118 11.54 -14.68 -3.95
C ASP A 118 10.23 -15.19 -4.58
N GLN A 119 9.20 -14.35 -4.62
CA GLN A 119 7.93 -14.68 -5.28
C GLN A 119 8.10 -14.86 -6.79
N VAL A 120 8.86 -13.99 -7.45
CA VAL A 120 9.17 -14.11 -8.88
C VAL A 120 9.93 -15.40 -9.16
N ASN A 121 10.93 -15.73 -8.36
CA ASN A 121 11.68 -16.98 -8.50
C ASN A 121 10.79 -18.21 -8.31
N ALA A 122 9.88 -18.18 -7.35
CA ALA A 122 8.95 -19.28 -7.10
C ALA A 122 7.98 -19.52 -8.28
N ILE A 123 7.63 -18.48 -9.02
CA ILE A 123 6.78 -18.59 -10.21
C ILE A 123 7.56 -19.14 -11.41
N LEU A 124 8.84 -18.81 -11.52
CA LEU A 124 9.68 -19.17 -12.64
C LEU A 124 10.29 -20.59 -12.52
N THR A 125 10.31 -21.14 -11.35
CA THR A 125 10.80 -22.49 -11.06
C THR A 125 9.69 -23.45 -10.69
#